data_5f1f0fa82b9c07b2e329acd7eae01c99
#
_entry.id   5f1f0fa82b9c07b2e329acd7eae01c99
#
_cell.length_a   1.000
_cell.length_b   1.000
_cell.length_c   1.000
_cell.angle_alpha   90.00
_cell.angle_beta   90.00
_cell.angle_gamma   90.00
#
_symmetry.space_group_name_H-M   'P 1'
#
loop_
_entity.id
_entity.type
_entity.pdbx_description
1 polymer ?
#
loop_
_entity_poly.entity_id
_entity_poly.type
_entity_poly.pdbx_seq_one_letter_code
_entity_poly.pdbx_strand_id
1 'polypeptide(L)'
;MLNGNTIELGVCYYPEHWDTSFWKEDMLRMKSYGIGVIRVAEFAWNLFEPEEGRFDDSFWDRFLNVAKDCGMQVIFCTPTATPPAWLTEKYPEVLNCDIYGHPVYHGMRKHHNMTSPVYLDFVKKIVEHIAAHYSAHPAIIGWQIDNEEIGRAH
;
A
#
# COMPACT_ATOMS: atom_id res chain seq x y z
N MET A 1 8.62 -18.42 6.73
CA MET A 1 9.02 -18.96 5.41
C MET A 1 7.88 -19.83 4.90
N LEU A 2 7.41 -19.55 3.69
CA LEU A 2 6.42 -20.38 3.01
C LEU A 2 7.06 -21.78 2.81
N ASN A 3 6.39 -22.82 3.27
CA ASN A 3 6.84 -24.20 3.05
C ASN A 3 6.63 -24.50 1.56
N GLY A 4 7.71 -24.74 0.80
CA GLY A 4 7.69 -24.87 -0.66
C GLY A 4 6.81 -26.00 -1.26
N ASN A 5 6.05 -26.71 -0.42
CA ASN A 5 5.19 -27.83 -0.83
C ASN A 5 3.70 -27.59 -0.62
N THR A 6 3.28 -26.41 -0.12
CA THR A 6 1.86 -26.08 0.09
C THR A 6 1.50 -24.79 -0.63
N ILE A 7 0.33 -24.79 -1.29
CA ILE A 7 -0.23 -23.56 -1.86
C ILE A 7 -0.97 -22.85 -0.74
N GLU A 8 -0.52 -21.62 -0.43
CA GLU A 8 -1.19 -20.75 0.52
C GLU A 8 -2.27 -19.93 -0.20
N LEU A 9 -3.47 -19.91 0.36
CA LEU A 9 -4.54 -19.04 -0.14
C LEU A 9 -4.40 -17.65 0.46
N GLY A 10 -4.48 -16.64 -0.40
CA GLY A 10 -4.44 -15.25 0.00
C GLY A 10 -5.49 -14.40 -0.71
N VAL A 11 -5.81 -13.26 -0.13
CA VAL A 11 -6.74 -12.25 -0.68
C VAL A 11 -6.17 -10.85 -0.52
N CYS A 12 -6.63 -9.92 -1.38
CA CYS A 12 -6.46 -8.50 -1.13
C CYS A 12 -7.44 -8.08 -0.04
N TYR A 13 -6.98 -7.34 0.94
CA TYR A 13 -7.81 -6.80 2.00
C TYR A 13 -7.51 -5.32 2.18
N TYR A 14 -8.56 -4.51 2.27
CA TYR A 14 -8.46 -3.05 2.40
C TYR A 14 -9.02 -2.62 3.77
N PRO A 15 -8.22 -2.73 4.84
CA PRO A 15 -8.68 -2.43 6.20
C PRO A 15 -9.14 -0.99 6.36
N GLU A 16 -8.66 -0.09 5.53
CA GLU A 16 -9.03 1.32 5.49
C GLU A 16 -10.45 1.58 4.98
N HIS A 17 -11.10 0.59 4.36
CA HIS A 17 -12.48 0.67 3.89
C HIS A 17 -13.51 0.19 4.92
N TRP A 18 -13.06 -0.32 6.06
CA TRP A 18 -13.92 -0.94 7.06
C TRP A 18 -13.72 -0.33 8.44
N ASP A 19 -14.77 -0.39 9.28
CA ASP A 19 -14.61 -0.07 10.68
C ASP A 19 -13.61 -1.04 11.34
N THR A 20 -12.75 -0.51 12.19
CA THR A 20 -11.68 -1.28 12.83
C THR A 20 -12.17 -2.44 13.69
N SER A 21 -13.43 -2.39 14.15
CA SER A 21 -14.09 -3.46 14.92
C SER A 21 -14.27 -4.75 14.12
N PHE A 22 -14.34 -4.67 12.78
CA PHE A 22 -14.50 -5.85 11.91
C PHE A 22 -13.19 -6.59 11.64
N TRP A 23 -12.03 -5.96 11.77
CA TRP A 23 -10.76 -6.55 11.35
C TRP A 23 -10.51 -7.94 11.94
N LYS A 24 -10.71 -8.08 13.26
CA LYS A 24 -10.49 -9.37 13.94
C LYS A 24 -11.47 -10.44 13.47
N GLU A 25 -12.75 -10.10 13.34
CA GLU A 25 -13.79 -11.04 12.90
C GLU A 25 -13.52 -11.49 11.46
N ASP A 26 -13.21 -10.55 10.56
CA ASP A 26 -12.89 -10.84 9.16
C ASP A 26 -11.69 -11.79 9.04
N MET A 27 -10.61 -11.50 9.77
CA MET A 27 -9.41 -12.35 9.75
C MET A 27 -9.69 -13.77 10.27
N LEU A 28 -10.44 -13.90 11.37
CA LEU A 28 -10.81 -15.21 11.88
C LEU A 28 -11.73 -15.97 10.91
N ARG A 29 -12.64 -15.25 10.23
CA ARG A 29 -13.50 -15.82 9.20
C ARG A 29 -12.69 -16.28 7.98
N MET A 30 -11.75 -15.45 7.48
CA MET A 30 -10.82 -15.84 6.41
C MET A 30 -10.06 -17.11 6.77
N LYS A 31 -9.51 -17.20 7.97
CA LYS A 31 -8.80 -18.41 8.44
C LYS A 31 -9.68 -19.64 8.47
N SER A 32 -10.96 -19.52 8.84
CA SER A 32 -11.90 -20.65 8.83
C SER A 32 -12.14 -21.21 7.42
N TYR A 33 -11.88 -20.41 6.38
CA TYR A 33 -11.92 -20.84 4.96
C TYR A 33 -10.54 -21.24 4.41
N GLY A 34 -9.51 -21.32 5.25
CA GLY A 34 -8.15 -21.69 4.84
C GLY A 34 -7.36 -20.55 4.20
N ILE A 35 -7.82 -19.30 4.30
CA ILE A 35 -7.09 -18.12 3.83
C ILE A 35 -6.13 -17.70 4.93
N GLY A 36 -4.82 -17.81 4.66
CA GLY A 36 -3.76 -17.50 5.63
C GLY A 36 -2.97 -16.23 5.34
N VAL A 37 -3.11 -15.68 4.13
CA VAL A 37 -2.34 -14.53 3.65
C VAL A 37 -3.27 -13.41 3.22
N ILE A 38 -2.93 -12.18 3.61
CA ILE A 38 -3.60 -10.96 3.13
C ILE A 38 -2.58 -10.01 2.50
N ARG A 39 -2.97 -9.36 1.42
CA ARG A 39 -2.21 -8.29 0.78
C ARG A 39 -2.89 -6.96 1.07
N VAL A 40 -2.13 -5.96 1.56
CA VAL A 40 -2.67 -4.71 2.09
C VAL A 40 -1.81 -3.50 1.73
N ALA A 41 -2.33 -2.31 1.90
CA ALA A 41 -1.67 -0.99 1.85
C ALA A 41 -1.35 -0.43 0.46
N GLU A 42 -1.66 -1.11 -0.64
CA GLU A 42 -1.22 -0.73 -2.00
C GLU A 42 -1.69 0.66 -2.48
N PHE A 43 -2.74 1.22 -1.87
CA PHE A 43 -3.31 2.52 -2.24
C PHE A 43 -3.40 3.50 -1.06
N ALA A 44 -2.69 3.25 0.02
CA ALA A 44 -2.91 3.90 1.31
C ALA A 44 -1.87 4.98 1.65
N TRP A 45 -1.21 5.62 0.67
CA TRP A 45 -0.19 6.63 0.96
C TRP A 45 -0.71 7.76 1.86
N ASN A 46 -1.92 8.23 1.61
CA ASN A 46 -2.54 9.30 2.40
C ASN A 46 -2.77 8.94 3.88
N LEU A 47 -2.81 7.64 4.23
CA LEU A 47 -2.88 7.21 5.62
C LEU A 47 -1.51 7.21 6.30
N PHE A 48 -0.44 6.89 5.56
CA PHE A 48 0.92 6.97 6.08
C PHE A 48 1.42 8.42 6.18
N GLU A 49 1.05 9.25 5.21
CA GLU A 49 1.51 10.64 5.10
C GLU A 49 0.32 11.54 4.71
N PRO A 50 -0.57 11.87 5.68
CA PRO A 50 -1.74 12.70 5.43
C PRO A 50 -1.42 14.14 5.03
N GLU A 51 -0.22 14.62 5.39
CA GLU A 51 0.34 15.91 4.99
C GLU A 51 1.83 15.72 4.71
N GLU A 52 2.40 16.54 3.84
CA GLU A 52 3.81 16.46 3.49
C GLU A 52 4.74 16.44 4.71
N GLY A 53 5.52 15.38 4.83
CA GLY A 53 6.49 15.18 5.91
C GLY A 53 5.88 14.79 7.26
N ARG A 54 4.56 14.66 7.36
CA ARG A 54 3.89 14.22 8.58
C ARG A 54 3.45 12.76 8.46
N PHE A 55 4.29 11.87 8.93
CA PHE A 55 3.99 10.43 8.94
C PHE A 55 3.11 10.05 10.13
N ASP A 56 2.16 9.13 9.91
CA ASP A 56 1.29 8.55 10.92
C ASP A 56 1.17 7.03 10.71
N ASP A 57 1.86 6.28 11.54
CA ASP A 57 1.89 4.82 11.49
C ASP A 57 0.79 4.17 12.36
N SER A 58 0.04 4.96 13.12
CA SER A 58 -0.87 4.46 14.17
C SER A 58 -1.96 3.51 13.66
N PHE A 59 -2.46 3.75 12.44
CA PHE A 59 -3.46 2.89 11.81
C PHE A 59 -2.87 1.51 11.47
N TRP A 60 -1.71 1.51 10.81
CA TRP A 60 -1.07 0.28 10.34
C TRP A 60 -0.44 -0.52 11.47
N ASP A 61 0.10 0.14 12.50
CA ASP A 61 0.58 -0.52 13.72
C ASP A 61 -0.53 -1.32 14.40
N ARG A 62 -1.71 -0.71 14.54
CA ARG A 62 -2.88 -1.40 15.12
C ARG A 62 -3.32 -2.56 14.25
N PHE A 63 -3.44 -2.34 12.94
CA PHE A 63 -3.88 -3.37 12.00
C PHE A 63 -2.94 -4.57 11.99
N LEU A 64 -1.64 -4.33 11.86
CA LEU A 64 -0.63 -5.39 11.82
C LEU A 64 -0.56 -6.18 13.13
N ASN A 65 -0.78 -5.52 14.28
CA ASN A 65 -0.88 -6.22 15.56
C ASN A 65 -2.11 -7.14 15.60
N VAL A 66 -3.27 -6.71 15.11
CA VAL A 66 -4.46 -7.57 14.99
C VAL A 66 -4.18 -8.74 14.05
N ALA A 67 -3.55 -8.50 12.90
CA ALA A 67 -3.17 -9.55 11.95
C ALA A 67 -2.25 -10.60 12.60
N LYS A 68 -1.22 -10.13 13.32
CA LYS A 68 -0.31 -10.99 14.08
C LYS A 68 -1.06 -11.85 15.11
N ASP A 69 -1.93 -11.23 15.90
CA ASP A 69 -2.67 -11.91 16.97
C ASP A 69 -3.69 -12.92 16.42
N CYS A 70 -4.20 -12.70 15.22
CA CYS A 70 -5.03 -13.67 14.48
C CYS A 70 -4.20 -14.73 13.74
N GLY A 71 -2.87 -14.64 13.74
CA GLY A 71 -1.99 -15.55 13.01
C GLY A 71 -2.11 -15.40 11.49
N MET A 72 -2.49 -14.20 10.98
CA MET A 72 -2.48 -13.89 9.55
C MET A 72 -1.08 -13.52 9.11
N GLN A 73 -0.72 -13.92 7.90
CA GLN A 73 0.50 -13.48 7.21
C GLN A 73 0.16 -12.32 6.28
N VAL A 74 1.06 -11.36 6.17
CA VAL A 74 0.82 -10.11 5.43
C VAL A 74 1.86 -9.94 4.32
N ILE A 75 1.39 -9.72 3.09
CA ILE A 75 2.16 -9.08 2.03
C ILE A 75 1.88 -7.59 2.13
N PHE A 76 2.89 -6.82 2.51
CA PHE A 76 2.75 -5.38 2.71
C PHE A 76 3.17 -4.63 1.45
N CYS A 77 2.31 -3.77 0.95
CA CYS A 77 2.56 -3.07 -0.31
C CYS A 77 3.16 -1.69 -0.08
N THR A 78 4.06 -1.27 -0.97
CA THR A 78 4.40 0.15 -1.07
C THR A 78 3.21 0.91 -1.68
N PRO A 79 2.77 2.04 -1.11
CA PRO A 79 1.53 2.70 -1.52
C PRO A 79 1.70 3.63 -2.73
N THR A 80 2.75 3.42 -3.50
CA THR A 80 3.23 4.35 -4.52
C THR A 80 2.35 4.44 -5.77
N ALA A 81 1.44 3.50 -5.97
CA ALA A 81 0.50 3.53 -7.10
C ALA A 81 -0.55 4.65 -7.01
N THR A 82 -0.73 5.27 -5.84
CA THR A 82 -1.75 6.31 -5.62
C THR A 82 -1.17 7.41 -4.72
N PRO A 83 -0.48 8.41 -5.31
CA PRO A 83 0.01 9.54 -4.54
C PRO A 83 -1.13 10.32 -3.89
N PRO A 84 -0.92 10.89 -2.69
CA PRO A 84 -1.93 11.64 -1.96
C PRO A 84 -2.27 12.97 -2.65
N ALA A 85 -3.46 13.50 -2.38
CA ALA A 85 -3.95 14.74 -3.01
C ALA A 85 -3.01 15.93 -2.77
N TRP A 86 -2.47 16.06 -1.55
CA TRP A 86 -1.54 17.16 -1.22
C TRP A 86 -0.31 17.18 -2.14
N LEU A 87 0.17 15.97 -2.59
CA LEU A 87 1.34 15.87 -3.46
C LEU A 87 1.02 16.42 -4.86
N THR A 88 -0.11 16.04 -5.43
CA THR A 88 -0.52 16.49 -6.77
C THR A 88 -1.00 17.95 -6.80
N GLU A 89 -1.50 18.46 -5.67
CA GLU A 89 -1.88 19.87 -5.52
C GLU A 89 -0.68 20.80 -5.40
N LYS A 90 0.32 20.40 -4.58
CA LYS A 90 1.53 21.20 -4.38
C LYS A 90 2.54 21.11 -5.53
N TYR A 91 2.59 19.97 -6.18
CA TYR A 91 3.59 19.61 -7.19
C TYR A 91 2.90 19.08 -8.45
N PRO A 92 2.14 19.92 -9.20
CA PRO A 92 1.36 19.46 -10.36
C PRO A 92 2.23 18.82 -11.45
N GLU A 93 3.52 19.07 -11.48
CA GLU A 93 4.50 18.43 -12.38
C GLU A 93 4.67 16.92 -12.13
N VAL A 94 4.13 16.41 -11.04
CA VAL A 94 4.08 14.95 -10.79
C VAL A 94 2.94 14.27 -11.55
N LEU A 95 2.01 15.04 -12.11
CA LEU A 95 0.91 14.48 -12.89
C LEU A 95 1.39 14.02 -14.27
N ASN A 96 0.80 12.94 -14.74
CA ASN A 96 0.99 12.46 -16.10
C ASN A 96 0.24 13.33 -17.09
N CYS A 97 0.59 13.25 -18.37
CA CYS A 97 -0.13 13.92 -19.45
C CYS A 97 -0.62 12.90 -20.47
N ASP A 98 -1.72 13.25 -21.14
CA ASP A 98 -2.15 12.53 -22.34
C ASP A 98 -1.25 12.85 -23.55
N ILE A 99 -1.52 12.22 -24.69
CA ILE A 99 -0.77 12.43 -25.94
C ILE A 99 -0.86 13.86 -26.50
N TYR A 100 -1.79 14.68 -26.00
CA TYR A 100 -1.97 16.08 -26.40
C TYR A 100 -1.35 17.05 -25.39
N GLY A 101 -0.75 16.54 -24.31
CA GLY A 101 -0.15 17.35 -23.25
C GLY A 101 -1.12 17.81 -22.18
N HIS A 102 -2.35 17.31 -22.14
CA HIS A 102 -3.29 17.65 -21.07
C HIS A 102 -2.96 16.82 -19.82
N PRO A 103 -2.89 17.45 -18.63
CA PRO A 103 -2.61 16.72 -17.40
C PRO A 103 -3.74 15.76 -17.05
N VAL A 104 -3.37 14.57 -16.59
CA VAL A 104 -4.29 13.61 -15.99
C VAL A 104 -4.55 14.05 -14.55
N TYR A 105 -5.81 14.38 -14.23
CA TYR A 105 -6.16 14.89 -12.91
C TYR A 105 -6.07 13.84 -11.82
N HIS A 106 -5.86 14.31 -10.59
CA HIS A 106 -5.89 13.47 -9.38
C HIS A 106 -7.21 12.68 -9.28
N GLY A 107 -7.13 11.46 -8.73
CA GLY A 107 -8.29 10.57 -8.50
C GLY A 107 -8.46 9.46 -9.54
N MET A 108 -7.69 9.47 -10.62
CA MET A 108 -7.60 8.35 -11.55
C MET A 108 -6.45 7.42 -11.15
N ARG A 109 -6.55 6.14 -11.50
CA ARG A 109 -5.42 5.21 -11.32
C ARG A 109 -4.25 5.64 -12.22
N LYS A 110 -3.03 5.60 -11.68
CA LYS A 110 -1.81 5.93 -12.43
C LYS A 110 -1.83 7.34 -13.02
N HIS A 111 -2.40 8.30 -12.31
CA HIS A 111 -2.42 9.70 -12.73
C HIS A 111 -1.06 10.41 -12.59
N HIS A 112 -0.08 9.78 -11.94
CA HIS A 112 1.25 10.33 -11.73
C HIS A 112 2.23 9.93 -12.83
N ASN A 113 3.22 10.79 -13.05
CA ASN A 113 4.33 10.55 -13.95
C ASN A 113 5.45 9.84 -13.20
N MET A 114 5.63 8.54 -13.49
CA MET A 114 6.64 7.68 -12.86
C MET A 114 8.08 8.11 -13.15
N THR A 115 8.31 8.98 -14.12
CA THR A 115 9.64 9.50 -14.45
C THR A 115 9.89 10.90 -13.88
N SER A 116 8.92 11.51 -13.19
CA SER A 116 9.08 12.80 -12.53
C SER A 116 10.13 12.68 -11.41
N PRO A 117 11.22 13.47 -11.44
CA PRO A 117 12.20 13.47 -10.35
C PRO A 117 11.58 13.83 -9.01
N VAL A 118 10.63 14.78 -9.01
CA VAL A 118 9.90 15.20 -7.79
C VAL A 118 9.09 14.04 -7.23
N TYR A 119 8.37 13.30 -8.09
CA TYR A 119 7.63 12.12 -7.66
C TYR A 119 8.56 11.06 -7.06
N LEU A 120 9.67 10.76 -7.73
CA LEU A 120 10.63 9.76 -7.27
C LEU A 120 11.29 10.12 -5.93
N ASP A 121 11.51 11.41 -5.66
CA ASP A 121 12.01 11.87 -4.35
C ASP A 121 10.99 11.60 -3.23
N PHE A 122 9.70 11.80 -3.48
CA PHE A 122 8.64 11.46 -2.52
C PHE A 122 8.46 9.96 -2.37
N VAL A 123 8.49 9.20 -3.46
CA VAL A 123 8.49 7.72 -3.43
C VAL A 123 9.61 7.20 -2.55
N LYS A 124 10.83 7.72 -2.71
CA LYS A 124 11.96 7.32 -1.88
C LYS A 124 11.68 7.56 -0.41
N LYS A 125 11.21 8.75 -0.03
CA LYS A 125 10.91 9.11 1.38
C LYS A 125 9.88 8.18 2.00
N ILE A 126 8.73 7.96 1.33
CA ILE A 126 7.68 7.10 1.88
C ILE A 126 8.12 5.63 1.96
N VAL A 127 8.82 5.12 0.95
CA VAL A 127 9.32 3.74 0.96
C VAL A 127 10.37 3.53 2.05
N GLU A 128 11.32 4.46 2.21
CA GLU A 128 12.32 4.40 3.28
C GLU A 128 11.66 4.44 4.66
N HIS A 129 10.65 5.30 4.87
CA HIS A 129 9.91 5.37 6.12
C HIS A 129 9.23 4.05 6.45
N ILE A 130 8.41 3.53 5.51
CA ILE A 130 7.66 2.28 5.69
C ILE A 130 8.60 1.10 5.91
N ALA A 131 9.67 0.99 5.12
CA ALA A 131 10.63 -0.09 5.26
C ALA A 131 11.37 -0.04 6.60
N ALA A 132 11.78 1.15 7.06
CA ALA A 132 12.44 1.30 8.34
C ALA A 132 11.54 0.92 9.52
N HIS A 133 10.25 1.29 9.45
CA HIS A 133 9.30 1.04 10.54
C HIS A 133 8.81 -0.42 10.57
N TYR A 134 8.50 -1.01 9.40
CA TYR A 134 7.79 -2.30 9.34
C TYR A 134 8.64 -3.50 8.98
N SER A 135 9.90 -3.35 8.56
CA SER A 135 10.73 -4.47 8.05
C SER A 135 10.90 -5.64 9.02
N ALA A 136 10.85 -5.39 10.31
CA ALA A 136 10.98 -6.42 11.36
C ALA A 136 9.64 -6.91 11.90
N HIS A 137 8.50 -6.46 11.37
CA HIS A 137 7.19 -6.86 11.92
C HIS A 137 6.88 -8.32 11.61
N PRO A 138 6.57 -9.16 12.63
CA PRO A 138 6.52 -10.63 12.49
C PRO A 138 5.37 -11.13 11.60
N ALA A 139 4.32 -10.35 11.38
CA ALA A 139 3.24 -10.72 10.48
C ALA A 139 3.62 -10.53 9.01
N ILE A 140 4.59 -9.69 8.69
CA ILE A 140 4.98 -9.39 7.31
C ILE A 140 5.90 -10.48 6.78
N ILE A 141 5.47 -11.16 5.73
CA ILE A 141 6.20 -12.25 5.08
C ILE A 141 6.80 -11.85 3.74
N GLY A 142 6.39 -10.71 3.20
CA GLY A 142 6.86 -10.23 1.90
C GLY A 142 6.36 -8.83 1.60
N TRP A 143 6.93 -8.23 0.56
CA TRP A 143 6.62 -6.91 0.08
C TRP A 143 6.15 -6.94 -1.37
N GLN A 144 5.13 -6.17 -1.69
CA GLN A 144 4.79 -5.83 -3.07
C GLN A 144 5.29 -4.42 -3.36
N ILE A 145 6.10 -4.30 -4.40
CA ILE A 145 6.62 -3.00 -4.84
C ILE A 145 5.70 -2.46 -5.93
N ASP A 146 5.08 -1.32 -5.62
CA ASP A 146 4.09 -0.66 -6.48
C ASP A 146 2.93 -1.59 -6.91
N ASN A 147 2.13 -1.20 -7.89
CA ASN A 147 1.00 -1.99 -8.36
C ASN A 147 0.81 -1.87 -9.88
N GLU A 148 0.74 -3.02 -10.57
CA GLU A 148 0.39 -3.15 -11.99
C GLU A 148 1.29 -2.34 -12.94
N GLU A 149 2.61 -2.33 -12.72
CA GLU A 149 3.55 -1.58 -13.56
C GLU A 149 3.78 -2.19 -14.95
N ILE A 150 3.54 -3.48 -15.12
CA ILE A 150 3.73 -4.18 -16.39
C ILE A 150 2.59 -3.83 -17.36
N GLY A 151 2.95 -3.46 -18.60
CA GLY A 151 2.00 -3.22 -19.70
C GLY A 151 1.58 -1.76 -19.92
N ARG A 152 2.20 -0.81 -19.24
CA ARG A 152 1.96 0.63 -19.45
C ARG A 152 3.09 1.37 -20.18
N ALA A 153 4.06 0.67 -20.70
CA ALA A 153 5.08 1.22 -21.59
C ALA A 153 4.54 1.32 -23.03
N HIS A 154 3.63 2.27 -23.25
CA HIS A 154 3.14 2.59 -24.60
C HIS A 154 3.13 4.09 -24.79
#